data_7060ace2ccafa0e692d9b4a2fd71dddb
#
_entry.id   7060ace2ccafa0e692d9b4a2fd71dddb
#
_cell.length_a   1.000
_cell.length_b   1.000
_cell.length_c   1.000
_cell.angle_alpha   90.00
_cell.angle_beta   90.00
_cell.angle_gamma   90.00
#
_symmetry.space_group_name_H-M   'P 1'
#
loop_
_entity.id
_entity.type
_entity.pdbx_description
1 polymer ?
#
loop_
_entity_poly.entity_id
_entity_poly.type
_entity_poly.pdbx_seq_one_letter_code
_entity_poly.pdbx_strand_id
1 'polypeptide(L)'
;MKSVFRSVAGSAVLAALLAAAPASAQAGNDVKCLLASNLFAKAAKDPKTRTAAEASKLYYLGRIHGRLNATQLKAELLAQQKAISAKTAGAIMNGCARQMESGIKMIQSITQQIAPKRK
;
A
#
# COMPACT_ATOMS: atom_id res chain seq x y z
N MET A 1 62.75 -21.26 -2.40
CA MET A 1 61.47 -21.30 -1.64
C MET A 1 60.52 -20.32 -2.23
N LYS A 2 59.52 -20.82 -2.92
CA LYS A 2 58.53 -19.96 -3.59
C LYS A 2 57.27 -19.90 -2.73
N SER A 3 57.02 -18.76 -2.10
CA SER A 3 55.81 -18.50 -1.37
C SER A 3 54.67 -18.28 -2.36
N VAL A 4 53.78 -19.24 -2.40
CA VAL A 4 52.53 -19.07 -3.17
C VAL A 4 51.56 -18.32 -2.28
N PHE A 5 51.48 -17.01 -2.50
CA PHE A 5 50.37 -16.21 -1.99
C PHE A 5 49.14 -16.57 -2.79
N ARG A 6 48.31 -17.43 -2.25
CA ARG A 6 46.95 -17.62 -2.73
C ARG A 6 46.13 -16.44 -2.24
N SER A 7 45.91 -15.49 -3.15
CA SER A 7 44.86 -14.48 -2.98
C SER A 7 43.52 -15.18 -2.95
N VAL A 8 42.96 -15.29 -1.79
CA VAL A 8 41.55 -15.61 -1.63
C VAL A 8 40.79 -14.36 -2.04
N ALA A 9 40.33 -14.35 -3.28
CA ALA A 9 39.35 -13.38 -3.71
C ALA A 9 38.09 -13.61 -2.90
N GLY A 10 37.89 -12.79 -1.89
CA GLY A 10 36.65 -12.73 -1.15
C GLY A 10 35.56 -12.30 -2.12
N SER A 11 34.73 -13.24 -2.54
CA SER A 11 33.47 -12.94 -3.19
C SER A 11 32.65 -12.17 -2.18
N ALA A 12 32.63 -10.85 -2.32
CA ALA A 12 31.64 -10.02 -1.70
C ALA A 12 30.30 -10.43 -2.31
N VAL A 13 29.61 -11.32 -1.63
CA VAL A 13 28.17 -11.52 -1.87
C VAL A 13 27.54 -10.20 -1.47
N LEU A 14 27.39 -9.29 -2.44
CA LEU A 14 26.39 -8.26 -2.36
C LEU A 14 25.07 -9.01 -2.34
N ALA A 15 24.64 -9.39 -1.15
CA ALA A 15 23.23 -9.63 -0.92
C ALA A 15 22.56 -8.32 -1.29
N ALA A 16 22.02 -8.27 -2.51
CA ALA A 16 21.05 -7.27 -2.86
C ALA A 16 19.93 -7.47 -1.84
N LEU A 17 19.98 -6.68 -0.79
CA LEU A 17 18.84 -6.36 0.03
C LEU A 17 17.87 -5.66 -0.92
N LEU A 18 17.12 -6.46 -1.68
CA LEU A 18 15.83 -6.06 -2.17
C LEU A 18 15.07 -5.70 -0.90
N ALA A 19 15.21 -4.44 -0.51
CA ALA A 19 14.49 -3.89 0.59
C ALA A 19 13.02 -3.97 0.20
N ALA A 20 12.35 -5.08 0.59
CA ALA A 20 10.93 -5.06 0.76
C ALA A 20 10.66 -3.79 1.59
N ALA A 21 9.87 -2.85 1.02
CA ALA A 21 9.51 -1.64 1.74
C ALA A 21 9.10 -2.05 3.16
N PRO A 22 9.68 -1.47 4.22
CA PRO A 22 9.37 -1.89 5.58
C PRO A 22 7.85 -1.88 5.75
N ALA A 23 7.32 -2.87 6.44
CA ALA A 23 5.87 -3.02 6.67
C ALA A 23 5.22 -1.72 7.17
N SER A 24 5.99 -0.90 7.92
CA SER A 24 5.60 0.44 8.36
C SER A 24 5.39 1.43 7.21
N ALA A 25 6.18 1.38 6.12
CA ALA A 25 6.01 2.27 4.97
C ALA A 25 4.73 1.93 4.19
N GLN A 26 4.40 0.64 4.03
CA GLN A 26 3.13 0.21 3.42
C GLN A 26 1.94 0.60 4.29
N ALA A 27 2.03 0.41 5.60
CA ALA A 27 0.98 0.79 6.53
C ALA A 27 0.76 2.30 6.52
N GLY A 28 1.83 3.12 6.48
CA GLY A 28 1.74 4.57 6.36
C GLY A 28 1.05 5.01 5.06
N ASN A 29 1.35 4.36 3.96
CA ASN A 29 0.69 4.63 2.67
C ASN A 29 -0.80 4.24 2.70
N ASP A 30 -1.13 3.11 3.28
CA ASP A 30 -2.53 2.67 3.44
C ASP A 30 -3.32 3.63 4.35
N VAL A 31 -2.71 4.13 5.43
CA VAL A 31 -3.32 5.15 6.31
C VAL A 31 -3.53 6.47 5.56
N LYS A 32 -2.58 6.89 4.75
CA LYS A 32 -2.74 8.06 3.88
C LYS A 32 -3.92 7.91 2.93
N CYS A 33 -4.05 6.75 2.30
CA CYS A 33 -5.18 6.44 1.43
C CYS A 33 -6.51 6.39 2.19
N LEU A 34 -6.52 5.86 3.41
CA LEU A 34 -7.71 5.88 4.27
C LEU A 34 -8.15 7.32 4.57
N LEU A 35 -7.23 8.19 4.95
CA LEU A 35 -7.52 9.60 5.23
C LEU A 35 -8.03 10.33 4.00
N ALA A 36 -7.37 10.17 2.85
CA ALA A 36 -7.79 10.80 1.60
C ALA A 36 -9.20 10.33 1.20
N SER A 37 -9.46 9.05 1.28
CA SER A 37 -10.79 8.47 0.98
C SER A 37 -11.87 9.05 1.90
N ASN A 38 -11.59 9.19 3.19
CA ASN A 38 -12.52 9.77 4.15
C ASN A 38 -12.82 11.26 3.86
N LEU A 39 -11.81 12.02 3.46
CA LEU A 39 -12.00 13.42 3.07
C LEU A 39 -12.86 13.53 1.80
N PHE A 40 -12.58 12.72 0.80
CA PHE A 40 -13.37 12.70 -0.44
C PHE A 40 -14.81 12.25 -0.21
N ALA A 41 -15.03 11.25 0.63
CA ALA A 41 -16.38 10.79 0.98
C ALA A 41 -17.21 11.89 1.64
N LYS A 42 -16.58 12.71 2.49
CA LYS A 42 -17.25 13.84 3.16
C LYS A 42 -17.46 15.03 2.24
N ALA A 43 -16.51 15.32 1.35
CA ALA A 43 -16.56 16.49 0.48
C ALA A 43 -17.35 16.28 -0.81
N ALA A 44 -17.53 15.04 -1.26
CA ALA A 44 -18.19 14.73 -2.51
C ALA A 44 -19.67 15.10 -2.49
N LYS A 45 -20.08 15.92 -3.43
CA LYS A 45 -21.49 16.28 -3.65
C LYS A 45 -22.19 15.26 -4.51
N ASP A 46 -21.47 14.66 -5.44
CA ASP A 46 -21.97 13.63 -6.34
C ASP A 46 -22.06 12.27 -5.65
N PRO A 47 -23.21 11.58 -5.68
CA PRO A 47 -23.38 10.28 -5.03
C PRO A 47 -22.42 9.20 -5.53
N LYS A 48 -22.09 9.19 -6.82
CA LYS A 48 -21.18 8.21 -7.41
C LYS A 48 -19.77 8.36 -6.85
N THR A 49 -19.27 9.57 -6.80
CA THR A 49 -17.95 9.88 -6.21
C THR A 49 -17.92 9.53 -4.73
N ARG A 50 -18.98 9.84 -4.01
CA ARG A 50 -19.10 9.48 -2.58
C ARG A 50 -19.05 7.97 -2.37
N THR A 51 -19.82 7.21 -3.16
CA THR A 51 -19.82 5.74 -3.08
C THR A 51 -18.44 5.16 -3.37
N ALA A 52 -17.74 5.66 -4.40
CA ALA A 52 -16.39 5.24 -4.72
C ALA A 52 -15.41 5.54 -3.58
N ALA A 53 -15.50 6.72 -2.98
CA ALA A 53 -14.66 7.11 -1.85
C ALA A 53 -14.95 6.27 -0.59
N GLU A 54 -16.19 5.94 -0.31
CA GLU A 54 -16.55 5.03 0.78
C GLU A 54 -16.02 3.61 0.55
N ALA A 55 -16.11 3.10 -0.66
CA ALA A 55 -15.54 1.80 -1.01
C ALA A 55 -14.01 1.78 -0.81
N SER A 56 -13.34 2.83 -1.25
CA SER A 56 -11.89 3.00 -1.04
C SER A 56 -11.53 3.07 0.44
N LYS A 57 -12.29 3.80 1.23
CA LYS A 57 -12.12 3.89 2.68
C LYS A 57 -12.19 2.51 3.34
N LEU A 58 -13.18 1.71 2.99
CA LEU A 58 -13.35 0.35 3.52
C LEU A 58 -12.22 -0.58 3.07
N TYR A 59 -11.77 -0.47 1.83
CA TYR A 59 -10.65 -1.23 1.31
C TYR A 59 -9.37 -0.98 2.13
N TYR A 60 -9.01 0.27 2.35
CA TYR A 60 -7.81 0.62 3.11
C TYR A 60 -7.95 0.32 4.60
N LEU A 61 -9.13 0.47 5.17
CA LEU A 61 -9.40 0.06 6.55
C LEU A 61 -9.17 -1.44 6.73
N GLY A 62 -9.62 -2.26 5.79
CA GLY A 62 -9.36 -3.70 5.79
C GLY A 62 -7.89 -4.05 5.70
N ARG A 63 -7.11 -3.30 4.92
CA ARG A 63 -5.66 -3.50 4.81
C ARG A 63 -4.91 -3.14 6.09
N ILE A 64 -5.37 -2.13 6.82
CA ILE A 64 -4.76 -1.66 8.06
C ILE A 64 -5.14 -2.56 9.24
N HIS A 65 -6.37 -3.07 9.23
CA HIS A 65 -6.89 -3.91 10.31
C HIS A 65 -6.01 -5.15 10.53
N GLY A 66 -5.58 -5.36 11.77
CA GLY A 66 -4.69 -6.45 12.14
C GLY A 66 -3.20 -6.20 11.90
N ARG A 67 -2.82 -5.10 11.25
CA ARG A 67 -1.41 -4.72 11.04
C ARG A 67 -0.93 -3.68 12.04
N LEU A 68 -1.80 -2.76 12.41
CA LEU A 68 -1.52 -1.70 13.37
C LEU A 68 -2.40 -1.85 14.59
N ASN A 69 -1.82 -1.70 15.77
CA ASN A 69 -2.59 -1.52 17.00
C ASN A 69 -3.09 -0.06 17.09
N ALA A 70 -3.94 0.23 18.08
CA ALA A 70 -4.54 1.55 18.24
C ALA A 70 -3.50 2.67 18.41
N THR A 71 -2.43 2.43 19.13
CA THR A 71 -1.34 3.40 19.34
C THR A 71 -0.58 3.68 18.05
N GLN A 72 -0.24 2.65 17.29
CA GLN A 72 0.43 2.75 16.00
C GLN A 72 -0.47 3.44 14.97
N LEU A 73 -1.74 3.09 14.92
CA LEU A 73 -2.70 3.73 14.02
C LEU A 73 -2.84 5.22 14.30
N LYS A 74 -2.95 5.61 15.57
CA LYS A 74 -3.00 7.02 15.96
C LYS A 74 -1.74 7.77 15.52
N ALA A 75 -0.57 7.20 15.73
CA ALA A 75 0.70 7.82 15.32
C ALA A 75 0.77 8.00 13.80
N GLU A 76 0.37 6.99 13.03
CA GLU A 76 0.35 7.06 11.56
C GLU A 76 -0.69 8.06 11.05
N LEU A 77 -1.88 8.11 11.64
CA LEU A 77 -2.90 9.11 11.29
C LEU A 77 -2.36 10.53 11.46
N LEU A 78 -1.70 10.81 12.56
CA LEU A 78 -1.10 12.12 12.82
C LEU A 78 0.03 12.43 11.84
N ALA A 79 0.86 11.45 11.52
CA ALA A 79 1.96 11.62 10.57
C ALA A 79 1.44 11.87 9.15
N GLN A 80 0.47 11.10 8.69
CA GLN A 80 -0.06 11.18 7.33
C GLN A 80 -0.98 12.39 7.12
N GLN A 81 -1.63 12.87 8.16
CA GLN A 81 -2.48 14.05 8.08
C GLN A 81 -1.72 15.29 7.57
N LYS A 82 -0.45 15.41 7.90
CA LYS A 82 0.41 16.50 7.45
C LYS A 82 0.68 16.47 5.94
N ALA A 83 0.64 15.30 5.33
CA ALA A 83 0.89 15.12 3.90
C ALA A 83 -0.33 15.42 3.03
N ILE A 84 -1.53 15.50 3.63
CA ILE A 84 -2.79 15.70 2.90
C ILE A 84 -3.20 17.15 2.97
N SER A 85 -3.27 17.79 1.81
CA SER A 85 -3.78 19.16 1.64
C SER A 85 -4.75 19.20 0.47
N ALA A 86 -5.45 20.32 0.32
CA ALA A 86 -6.30 20.55 -0.84
C ALA A 86 -5.56 20.43 -2.17
N LYS A 87 -4.26 20.75 -2.19
CA LYS A 87 -3.41 20.63 -3.40
C LYS A 87 -2.98 19.19 -3.68
N THR A 88 -2.76 18.38 -2.66
CA THR A 88 -2.19 17.03 -2.78
C THR A 88 -3.27 15.93 -2.78
N ALA A 89 -4.45 16.20 -2.24
CA ALA A 89 -5.49 15.21 -2.04
C ALA A 89 -5.91 14.50 -3.33
N GLY A 90 -6.03 15.21 -4.44
CA GLY A 90 -6.41 14.63 -5.73
C GLY A 90 -5.38 13.64 -6.26
N ALA A 91 -4.10 14.00 -6.23
CA ALA A 91 -3.02 13.11 -6.67
C ALA A 91 -2.88 11.89 -5.77
N ILE A 92 -3.02 12.06 -4.45
CA ILE A 92 -3.02 10.97 -3.48
C ILE A 92 -4.18 10.01 -3.77
N MET A 93 -5.39 10.54 -3.96
CA MET A 93 -6.58 9.73 -4.23
C MET A 93 -6.47 8.95 -5.54
N ASN A 94 -5.91 9.55 -6.60
CA ASN A 94 -5.64 8.86 -7.86
C ASN A 94 -4.68 7.68 -7.69
N GLY A 95 -3.61 7.84 -6.91
CA GLY A 95 -2.69 6.76 -6.57
C GLY A 95 -3.36 5.65 -5.77
N CYS A 96 -4.17 6.01 -4.79
CA CYS A 96 -4.93 5.08 -3.96
C CYS A 96 -5.96 4.29 -4.78
N ALA A 97 -6.65 4.93 -5.70
CA ALA A 97 -7.61 4.28 -6.60
C ALA A 97 -6.93 3.26 -7.52
N ARG A 98 -5.79 3.59 -8.08
CA ARG A 98 -5.00 2.64 -8.90
C ARG A 98 -4.54 1.44 -8.12
N GLN A 99 -4.09 1.63 -6.88
CA GLN A 99 -3.67 0.55 -6.01
C GLN A 99 -4.85 -0.37 -5.66
N MET A 100 -5.99 0.19 -5.33
CA MET A 100 -7.21 -0.56 -5.05
C MET A 100 -7.66 -1.35 -6.29
N GLU A 101 -7.68 -0.73 -7.46
CA GLU A 101 -8.04 -1.38 -8.72
C GLU A 101 -7.11 -2.56 -9.05
N SER A 102 -5.81 -2.40 -8.85
CA SER A 102 -4.83 -3.46 -9.02
C SER A 102 -5.11 -4.65 -8.09
N GLY A 103 -5.44 -4.39 -6.82
CA GLY A 103 -5.83 -5.43 -5.86
C GLY A 103 -7.09 -6.17 -6.27
N ILE A 104 -8.10 -5.45 -6.76
CA ILE A 104 -9.36 -6.04 -7.24
C ILE A 104 -9.12 -6.92 -8.47
N LYS A 105 -8.34 -6.46 -9.43
CA LYS A 105 -7.98 -7.26 -10.62
C LYS A 105 -7.25 -8.55 -10.26
N MET A 106 -6.35 -8.50 -9.30
CA MET A 106 -5.66 -9.68 -8.80
C MET A 106 -6.64 -10.70 -8.21
N ILE A 107 -7.58 -10.27 -7.38
CA ILE A 107 -8.61 -11.14 -6.79
C ILE A 107 -9.51 -11.74 -7.89
N GLN A 108 -9.93 -10.93 -8.85
CA GLN A 108 -10.72 -11.40 -9.98
C GLN A 108 -9.98 -12.47 -10.79
N SER A 109 -8.69 -12.27 -11.06
CA SER A 109 -7.86 -13.24 -11.77
C SER A 109 -7.77 -14.57 -11.02
N ILE A 110 -7.54 -14.54 -9.72
CA ILE A 110 -7.49 -15.73 -8.87
C ILE A 110 -8.85 -16.45 -8.87
N THR A 111 -9.93 -15.71 -8.72
CA THR A 111 -11.29 -16.26 -8.72
C THR A 111 -11.61 -16.97 -10.03
N GLN A 112 -11.18 -16.42 -11.16
CA GLN A 112 -11.35 -17.06 -12.47
C GLN A 112 -10.56 -18.38 -12.59
N GLN A 113 -9.37 -18.43 -11.99
CA GLN A 113 -8.53 -19.64 -12.01
C GLN A 113 -9.12 -20.78 -11.19
N ILE A 114 -9.79 -20.47 -10.09
CA ILE A 114 -10.41 -21.46 -9.19
C ILE A 114 -11.87 -21.75 -9.53
N ALA A 115 -12.48 -21.02 -10.45
CA ALA A 115 -13.85 -21.27 -10.88
C ALA A 115 -13.94 -22.66 -11.54
N PRO A 116 -14.97 -23.46 -11.23
CA PRO A 116 -15.14 -24.76 -11.86
C PRO A 116 -15.31 -24.58 -13.36
N LYS A 117 -14.49 -25.29 -14.13
CA LYS A 117 -14.64 -25.30 -15.59
C LYS A 117 -16.01 -25.90 -15.92
N ARG A 118 -16.90 -25.10 -16.48
CA ARG A 118 -18.17 -25.62 -17.02
C ARG A 118 -17.84 -26.54 -18.17
N LYS A 119 -18.23 -27.80 -18.02
CA LYS A 119 -18.16 -28.77 -19.11
C LYS A 119 -19.23 -28.44 -20.15
#